data_e8fb65497ec1439e169f08b8b2f4c3b0
#
_entry.id   e8fb65497ec1439e169f08b8b2f4c3b0
#
_cell.length_a   1.000
_cell.length_b   1.000
_cell.length_c   1.000
_cell.angle_alpha   90.00
_cell.angle_beta   90.00
_cell.angle_gamma   90.00
#
_symmetry.space_group_name_H-M   'P 1'
#
loop_
_entity.id
_entity.type
_entity.pdbx_description
1 polymer ?
#
loop_
_entity_poly.entity_id
_entity_poly.type
_entity_poly.pdbx_seq_one_letter_code
_entity_poly.pdbx_strand_id
1 'polypeptide(L)'
;MNGIGNSLGRSLELKDIVLTSAPSGNEWIWWAAGALAAVLVIVQLFRAAPFSRAHRELSKIRKSSNFPADMNFWLKKYAMIFFGRDSCAGLQGAAWLEFLDMKGGTDFSDSRKIWDEMLYGGRIMTDLEKRELYRECRRWLRRIRRTKLWYI
;
A
#
# COMPACT_ATOMS: atom_id res chain seq x y z
N MET A 1 63.52 -56.50 -28.85
CA MET A 1 64.27 -55.26 -28.76
C MET A 1 63.33 -54.15 -29.25
N ASN A 2 63.09 -53.17 -28.40
CA ASN A 2 62.61 -51.83 -28.71
C ASN A 2 61.11 -51.70 -29.07
N GLY A 3 60.38 -51.10 -28.25
CA GLY A 3 60.10 -49.73 -28.30
C GLY A 3 59.18 -49.23 -27.19
N ILE A 4 59.79 -48.54 -26.38
CA ILE A 4 59.18 -47.66 -25.40
C ILE A 4 58.76 -46.43 -26.16
N GLY A 5 57.59 -46.04 -26.02
CA GLY A 5 57.25 -44.70 -26.43
C GLY A 5 55.95 -44.54 -27.15
N ASN A 6 54.88 -44.38 -26.41
CA ASN A 6 53.80 -43.43 -26.78
C ASN A 6 52.70 -43.32 -25.71
N SER A 7 53.11 -42.89 -24.58
CA SER A 7 52.14 -42.56 -23.54
C SER A 7 52.12 -41.09 -23.16
N LEU A 8 52.59 -40.23 -24.07
CA LEU A 8 52.66 -38.79 -23.83
C LEU A 8 51.86 -37.94 -24.85
N GLY A 9 50.78 -38.52 -25.31
CA GLY A 9 49.88 -37.83 -26.25
C GLY A 9 48.46 -37.64 -25.76
N ARG A 10 48.21 -37.82 -24.46
CA ARG A 10 46.96 -37.35 -23.92
C ARG A 10 47.11 -35.87 -23.60
N SER A 11 47.18 -35.08 -24.71
CA SER A 11 46.86 -33.68 -24.63
C SER A 11 45.60 -33.56 -23.80
N LEU A 12 45.72 -32.93 -22.69
CA LEU A 12 44.59 -32.38 -21.97
C LEU A 12 43.88 -31.53 -22.97
N GLU A 13 42.92 -32.11 -23.64
CA GLU A 13 41.85 -31.40 -24.28
C GLU A 13 41.17 -30.67 -23.13
N LEU A 14 41.65 -29.49 -22.83
CA LEU A 14 40.94 -28.46 -22.15
C LEU A 14 39.76 -28.19 -23.03
N LYS A 15 38.81 -29.11 -22.91
CA LYS A 15 37.51 -28.98 -23.55
C LYS A 15 36.95 -27.70 -23.03
N ASP A 16 37.05 -26.74 -23.93
CA ASP A 16 36.30 -25.53 -23.98
C ASP A 16 35.45 -25.30 -22.69
N ILE A 17 36.04 -24.58 -21.78
CA ILE A 17 35.25 -23.74 -20.93
C ILE A 17 34.41 -22.96 -21.93
N VAL A 18 33.17 -23.39 -22.12
CA VAL A 18 32.17 -22.65 -22.82
C VAL A 18 32.15 -21.31 -22.14
N LEU A 19 33.00 -20.42 -22.64
CA LEU A 19 32.82 -19.00 -22.41
C LEU A 19 31.43 -18.77 -22.88
N THR A 20 30.52 -18.72 -21.92
CA THR A 20 29.14 -18.30 -22.14
C THR A 20 29.25 -17.07 -23.01
N SER A 21 28.90 -17.23 -24.29
CA SER A 21 28.98 -16.17 -25.29
C SER A 21 28.41 -14.93 -24.65
N ALA A 22 29.23 -13.89 -24.64
CA ALA A 22 28.75 -12.57 -24.22
C ALA A 22 27.44 -12.31 -24.96
N PRO A 23 26.36 -11.93 -24.26
CA PRO A 23 25.05 -11.81 -24.86
C PRO A 23 25.14 -10.95 -26.11
N SER A 24 24.74 -11.51 -27.25
CA SER A 24 24.73 -10.82 -28.54
C SER A 24 23.95 -9.52 -28.37
N GLY A 25 24.60 -8.41 -28.63
CA GLY A 25 24.25 -6.98 -28.60
C GLY A 25 22.90 -6.48 -28.04
N ASN A 26 21.85 -7.29 -27.99
CA ASN A 26 20.51 -6.86 -27.57
C ASN A 26 19.92 -7.62 -26.36
N GLU A 27 20.55 -8.69 -25.87
CA GLU A 27 19.98 -9.48 -24.78
C GLU A 27 19.94 -8.73 -23.46
N TRP A 28 20.89 -7.85 -23.21
CA TRP A 28 20.90 -6.99 -22.02
C TRP A 28 19.69 -6.06 -21.94
N ILE A 29 19.07 -5.69 -23.08
CA ILE A 29 17.86 -4.86 -23.13
C ILE A 29 16.68 -5.60 -22.50
N TRP A 30 16.55 -6.89 -22.74
CA TRP A 30 15.49 -7.70 -22.15
C TRP A 30 15.67 -7.87 -20.64
N TRP A 31 16.92 -8.03 -20.18
CA TRP A 31 17.21 -8.06 -18.76
C TRP A 31 16.98 -6.71 -18.09
N ALA A 32 17.36 -5.62 -18.72
CA ALA A 32 17.09 -4.27 -18.24
C ALA A 32 15.59 -3.95 -18.20
N ALA A 33 14.85 -4.35 -19.24
CA ALA A 33 13.40 -4.20 -19.27
C ALA A 33 12.72 -5.03 -18.18
N GLY A 34 13.16 -6.26 -17.95
CA GLY A 34 12.68 -7.13 -16.88
C GLY A 34 12.95 -6.53 -15.49
N ALA A 35 14.16 -6.03 -15.26
CA ALA A 35 14.53 -5.37 -14.01
C ALA A 35 13.68 -4.10 -13.77
N LEU A 36 13.49 -3.27 -14.80
CA LEU A 36 12.63 -2.09 -14.72
C LEU A 36 11.18 -2.47 -14.38
N ALA A 37 10.63 -3.47 -15.07
CA ALA A 37 9.29 -3.96 -14.80
C ALA A 37 9.16 -4.48 -13.35
N ALA A 38 10.14 -5.23 -12.85
CA ALA A 38 10.18 -5.70 -11.47
C ALA A 38 10.19 -4.55 -10.47
N VAL A 39 11.01 -3.53 -10.70
CA VAL A 39 11.06 -2.33 -9.86
C VAL A 39 9.70 -1.62 -9.86
N LEU A 40 9.07 -1.44 -11.01
CA LEU A 40 7.74 -0.83 -11.09
C LEU A 40 6.70 -1.63 -10.32
N VAL A 41 6.69 -2.95 -10.43
CA VAL A 41 5.78 -3.83 -9.67
C VAL A 41 6.03 -3.69 -8.17
N ILE A 42 7.29 -3.70 -7.73
CA ILE A 42 7.64 -3.52 -6.32
C ILE A 42 7.15 -2.18 -5.81
N VAL A 43 7.40 -1.09 -6.54
CA VAL A 43 6.92 0.25 -6.17
C VAL A 43 5.40 0.26 -6.05
N GLN A 44 4.67 -0.36 -6.97
CA GLN A 44 3.21 -0.45 -6.91
C GLN A 44 2.71 -1.26 -5.69
N LEU A 45 3.39 -2.35 -5.36
CA LEU A 45 3.07 -3.14 -4.16
C LEU A 45 3.27 -2.33 -2.87
N PHE A 46 4.38 -1.59 -2.76
CA PHE A 46 4.64 -0.72 -1.59
C PHE A 46 3.60 0.40 -1.48
N ARG A 47 3.17 0.99 -2.59
CA ARG A 47 2.12 2.02 -2.62
C ARG A 47 0.74 1.46 -2.25
N ALA A 48 0.44 0.22 -2.63
CA ALA A 48 -0.83 -0.42 -2.30
C ALA A 48 -0.91 -0.93 -0.85
N ALA A 49 0.23 -1.19 -0.21
CA ALA A 49 0.31 -1.77 1.12
C ALA A 49 -0.48 -0.98 2.20
N PRO A 50 -0.41 0.37 2.29
CA PRO A 50 -1.16 1.11 3.30
C PRO A 50 -2.67 0.99 3.10
N PHE A 51 -3.16 0.93 1.87
CA PHE A 51 -4.59 0.76 1.58
C PHE A 51 -5.11 -0.62 1.98
N SER A 52 -4.31 -1.66 1.76
CA SER A 52 -4.66 -3.03 2.15
C SER A 52 -4.72 -3.18 3.67
N ARG A 53 -3.79 -2.54 4.39
CA ARG A 53 -3.77 -2.49 5.85
C ARG A 53 -4.96 -1.70 6.38
N ALA A 54 -5.24 -0.52 5.82
CA ALA A 54 -6.38 0.30 6.19
C ALA A 54 -7.69 -0.47 6.05
N HIS A 55 -7.89 -1.17 4.95
CA HIS A 55 -9.11 -1.95 4.73
C HIS A 55 -9.27 -3.10 5.74
N ARG A 56 -8.19 -3.81 6.07
CA ARG A 56 -8.20 -4.89 7.06
C ARG A 56 -8.50 -4.37 8.48
N GLU A 57 -7.87 -3.26 8.88
CA GLU A 57 -8.12 -2.65 10.18
C GLU A 57 -9.55 -2.13 10.28
N LEU A 58 -10.05 -1.45 9.25
CA LEU A 58 -11.43 -0.99 9.19
C LEU A 58 -12.44 -2.12 9.37
N SER A 59 -12.17 -3.28 8.78
CA SER A 59 -13.06 -4.45 8.94
C SER A 59 -13.07 -5.01 10.37
N LYS A 60 -11.98 -4.90 11.11
CA LYS A 60 -11.88 -5.30 12.52
C LYS A 60 -12.65 -4.34 13.44
N ILE A 61 -12.55 -3.02 13.18
CA ILE A 61 -13.21 -1.98 13.97
C ILE A 61 -14.74 -2.16 13.95
N ARG A 62 -15.31 -2.68 12.87
CA ARG A 62 -16.76 -2.95 12.78
C ARG A 62 -17.31 -3.79 13.94
N LYS A 63 -16.46 -4.64 14.54
CA LYS A 63 -16.82 -5.52 15.64
C LYS A 63 -16.38 -4.99 17.01
N SER A 64 -15.79 -3.80 17.06
CA SER A 64 -15.27 -3.22 18.30
C SER A 64 -16.40 -2.77 19.22
N SER A 65 -16.20 -2.95 20.51
CA SER A 65 -17.07 -2.42 21.56
C SER A 65 -17.00 -0.89 21.64
N ASN A 66 -15.82 -0.31 21.33
CA ASN A 66 -15.62 1.14 21.33
C ASN A 66 -15.54 1.70 19.90
N PHE A 67 -16.53 1.35 19.10
CA PHE A 67 -16.57 1.63 17.66
C PHE A 67 -16.31 3.11 17.30
N PRO A 68 -16.92 4.14 17.96
CA PRO A 68 -16.72 5.53 17.56
C PRO A 68 -15.28 6.00 17.76
N ALA A 69 -14.68 5.72 18.91
CA ALA A 69 -13.32 6.12 19.22
C ALA A 69 -12.31 5.43 18.31
N ASP A 70 -12.46 4.13 18.10
CA ASP A 70 -11.61 3.34 17.22
C ASP A 70 -11.70 3.81 15.77
N MET A 71 -12.90 4.20 15.31
CA MET A 71 -13.11 4.74 13.97
C MET A 71 -12.45 6.09 13.79
N ASN A 72 -12.59 7.00 14.76
CA ASN A 72 -11.94 8.31 14.72
C ASN A 72 -10.40 8.16 14.76
N PHE A 73 -9.90 7.27 15.61
CA PHE A 73 -8.47 6.96 15.65
C PHE A 73 -7.97 6.42 14.31
N TRP A 74 -8.71 5.50 13.71
CA TRP A 74 -8.40 4.94 12.40
C TRP A 74 -8.37 6.01 11.32
N LEU A 75 -9.36 6.89 11.25
CA LEU A 75 -9.41 8.01 10.30
C LEU A 75 -8.20 8.93 10.48
N LYS A 76 -7.87 9.34 11.71
CA LYS A 76 -6.70 10.17 12.00
C LYS A 76 -5.40 9.49 11.60
N LYS A 77 -5.21 8.22 11.96
CA LYS A 77 -4.04 7.42 11.59
C LYS A 77 -3.81 7.40 10.09
N TYR A 78 -4.85 7.07 9.32
CA TYR A 78 -4.72 6.95 7.87
C TYR A 78 -4.70 8.29 7.14
N ALA A 79 -5.36 9.32 7.65
CA ALA A 79 -5.20 10.67 7.13
C ALA A 79 -3.74 11.14 7.27
N MET A 80 -3.10 10.92 8.41
CA MET A 80 -1.68 11.24 8.60
C MET A 80 -0.76 10.44 7.66
N ILE A 81 -1.07 9.18 7.42
CA ILE A 81 -0.29 8.34 6.47
C ILE A 81 -0.44 8.84 5.03
N PHE A 82 -1.64 9.24 4.63
CA PHE A 82 -1.92 9.63 3.24
C PHE A 82 -1.60 11.08 2.92
N PHE A 83 -1.77 12.01 3.87
CA PHE A 83 -1.65 13.46 3.65
C PHE A 83 -0.52 14.12 4.43
N GLY A 84 0.16 13.36 5.28
CA GLY A 84 1.19 13.87 6.16
C GLY A 84 0.64 14.38 7.49
N ARG A 85 1.49 14.32 8.51
CA ARG A 85 1.12 14.72 9.87
C ARG A 85 0.79 16.20 9.97
N ASP A 86 1.60 17.04 9.31
CA ASP A 86 1.49 18.50 9.40
C ASP A 86 0.16 19.02 8.85
N SER A 87 -0.42 18.29 7.89
CA SER A 87 -1.70 18.66 7.26
C SER A 87 -2.92 18.42 8.14
N CYS A 88 -2.87 17.51 9.11
CA CYS A 88 -4.07 17.05 9.80
C CYS A 88 -3.93 16.81 11.32
N ALA A 89 -2.73 16.82 11.89
CA ALA A 89 -2.54 16.46 13.30
C ALA A 89 -3.23 17.44 14.28
N GLY A 90 -3.27 18.71 13.93
CA GLY A 90 -3.89 19.76 14.75
C GLY A 90 -5.39 19.93 14.55
N LEU A 91 -5.98 19.27 13.55
CA LEU A 91 -7.39 19.44 13.24
C LEU A 91 -8.29 18.68 14.21
N GLN A 92 -9.35 19.35 14.68
CA GLN A 92 -10.35 18.79 15.60
C GLN A 92 -11.76 19.30 15.24
N GLY A 93 -12.77 18.58 15.76
CA GLY A 93 -14.18 18.97 15.56
C GLY A 93 -14.56 19.19 14.09
N ALA A 94 -15.19 20.32 13.80
CA ALA A 94 -15.65 20.66 12.46
C ALA A 94 -14.53 20.69 11.42
N ALA A 95 -13.42 21.36 11.73
CA ALA A 95 -12.28 21.48 10.80
C ALA A 95 -11.69 20.11 10.41
N TRP A 96 -11.76 19.16 11.33
CA TRP A 96 -11.36 17.78 11.04
C TRP A 96 -12.31 17.09 10.05
N LEU A 97 -13.62 17.20 10.23
CA LEU A 97 -14.60 16.60 9.33
C LEU A 97 -14.57 17.25 7.93
N GLU A 98 -14.49 18.58 7.88
CA GLU A 98 -14.33 19.31 6.62
C GLU A 98 -13.07 18.91 5.86
N PHE A 99 -11.97 18.68 6.57
CA PHE A 99 -10.73 18.18 5.96
C PHE A 99 -10.94 16.79 5.35
N LEU A 100 -11.63 15.89 6.04
CA LEU A 100 -11.95 14.56 5.51
C LEU A 100 -12.79 14.64 4.25
N ASP A 101 -13.79 15.52 4.25
CA ASP A 101 -14.71 15.72 3.11
C ASP A 101 -13.98 16.31 1.91
N MET A 102 -13.18 17.34 2.14
CA MET A 102 -12.37 17.95 1.09
C MET A 102 -11.39 16.97 0.44
N LYS A 103 -10.76 16.11 1.22
CA LYS A 103 -9.77 15.15 0.72
C LYS A 103 -10.40 13.88 0.16
N GLY A 104 -11.51 13.43 0.73
CA GLY A 104 -12.18 12.18 0.35
C GLY A 104 -13.44 12.37 -0.49
N GLY A 105 -13.95 13.61 -0.60
CA GLY A 105 -15.23 13.90 -1.25
C GLY A 105 -16.36 13.11 -0.59
N THR A 106 -16.40 13.12 0.72
CA THR A 106 -17.38 12.48 1.59
C THR A 106 -18.22 13.56 2.28
N ASP A 107 -19.19 13.16 3.06
CA ASP A 107 -20.15 14.06 3.70
C ASP A 107 -20.14 13.85 5.24
N PHE A 108 -18.93 13.75 5.84
CA PHE A 108 -18.77 13.59 7.29
C PHE A 108 -19.25 14.80 8.07
N SER A 109 -19.12 16.01 7.49
CA SER A 109 -19.56 17.25 8.10
C SER A 109 -21.07 17.29 8.32
N ASP A 110 -21.86 16.67 7.46
CA ASP A 110 -23.32 16.58 7.62
C ASP A 110 -23.71 15.79 8.87
N SER A 111 -22.84 14.85 9.27
CA SER A 111 -23.02 14.03 10.46
C SER A 111 -22.34 14.58 11.71
N ARG A 112 -21.88 15.85 11.69
CA ARG A 112 -21.10 16.47 12.78
C ARG A 112 -21.72 16.31 14.16
N LYS A 113 -23.01 16.58 14.28
CA LYS A 113 -23.74 16.47 15.55
C LYS A 113 -23.66 15.05 16.12
N ILE A 114 -23.82 14.06 15.25
CA ILE A 114 -23.73 12.65 15.63
C ILE A 114 -22.29 12.33 16.07
N TRP A 115 -21.27 12.85 15.38
CA TRP A 115 -19.87 12.69 15.75
C TRP A 115 -19.55 13.26 17.13
N ASP A 116 -19.98 14.48 17.41
CA ASP A 116 -19.74 15.15 18.67
C ASP A 116 -20.44 14.41 19.85
N GLU A 117 -21.69 14.00 19.64
CA GLU A 117 -22.46 13.22 20.64
C GLU A 117 -21.83 11.84 20.91
N MET A 118 -21.27 11.19 19.89
CA MET A 118 -20.64 9.88 20.04
C MET A 118 -19.27 9.93 20.71
N LEU A 119 -18.45 10.92 20.36
CA LEU A 119 -17.09 11.02 20.86
C LEU A 119 -17.03 11.62 22.25
N TYR A 120 -17.92 12.55 22.56
CA TYR A 120 -17.86 13.37 23.78
C TYR A 120 -19.12 13.27 24.64
N GLY A 121 -20.27 12.95 24.05
CA GLY A 121 -21.57 12.89 24.73
C GLY A 121 -21.94 11.55 25.34
N GLY A 122 -21.11 10.51 25.18
CA GLY A 122 -21.39 9.17 25.69
C GLY A 122 -22.60 8.46 25.04
N ARG A 123 -23.10 8.96 23.91
CA ARG A 123 -24.22 8.38 23.20
C ARG A 123 -23.84 7.01 22.62
N ILE A 124 -24.67 6.03 22.84
CA ILE A 124 -24.54 4.71 22.24
C ILE A 124 -25.08 4.77 20.81
N MET A 125 -24.25 4.38 19.84
CA MET A 125 -24.67 4.27 18.43
C MET A 125 -25.63 3.12 18.21
N THR A 126 -26.63 3.36 17.39
CA THR A 126 -27.44 2.30 16.83
C THR A 126 -26.66 1.49 15.79
N ASP A 127 -27.08 0.25 15.54
CA ASP A 127 -26.43 -0.57 14.51
C ASP A 127 -26.56 0.00 13.10
N LEU A 128 -27.60 0.79 12.85
CA LEU A 128 -27.80 1.49 11.59
C LEU A 128 -26.73 2.57 11.40
N GLU A 129 -26.57 3.44 12.40
CA GLU A 129 -25.55 4.51 12.40
C GLU A 129 -24.12 3.94 12.25
N LYS A 130 -23.82 2.84 12.93
CA LYS A 130 -22.52 2.14 12.77
C LYS A 130 -22.29 1.67 11.34
N ARG A 131 -23.34 1.13 10.69
CA ARG A 131 -23.25 0.67 9.30
C ARG A 131 -23.07 1.83 8.34
N GLU A 132 -23.73 2.95 8.56
CA GLU A 132 -23.63 4.15 7.74
C GLU A 132 -22.24 4.75 7.85
N LEU A 133 -21.74 4.98 9.07
CA LEU A 133 -20.40 5.50 9.31
C LEU A 133 -19.32 4.59 8.72
N TYR A 134 -19.45 3.27 8.90
CA TYR A 134 -18.54 2.31 8.29
C TYR A 134 -18.54 2.41 6.76
N ARG A 135 -19.72 2.57 6.16
CA ARG A 135 -19.88 2.72 4.70
C ARG A 135 -19.20 4.01 4.22
N GLU A 136 -19.34 5.08 4.97
CA GLU A 136 -18.73 6.37 4.67
C GLU A 136 -17.19 6.32 4.74
N CYS A 137 -16.64 5.75 5.81
CA CYS A 137 -15.20 5.52 5.93
C CYS A 137 -14.65 4.66 4.80
N ARG A 138 -15.39 3.63 4.38
CA ARG A 138 -15.01 2.79 3.25
C ARG A 138 -15.09 3.56 1.91
N ARG A 139 -16.04 4.49 1.75
CA ARG A 139 -16.17 5.37 0.58
C ARG A 139 -14.98 6.31 0.52
N TRP A 140 -14.64 6.96 1.63
CA TRP A 140 -13.48 7.82 1.80
C TRP A 140 -12.18 7.12 1.40
N LEU A 141 -11.91 5.95 1.95
CA LEU A 141 -10.71 5.18 1.64
C LEU A 141 -10.60 4.82 0.14
N ARG A 142 -11.72 4.46 -0.49
CA ARG A 142 -11.75 4.13 -1.93
C ARG A 142 -11.46 5.35 -2.80
N ARG A 143 -11.98 6.53 -2.44
CA ARG A 143 -11.77 7.77 -3.20
C ARG A 143 -10.31 8.22 -3.08
N ILE A 144 -9.74 8.22 -1.88
CA ILE A 144 -8.32 8.54 -1.69
C ILE A 144 -7.41 7.58 -2.48
N ARG A 145 -7.73 6.29 -2.47
CA ARG A 145 -6.97 5.33 -3.28
C ARG A 145 -6.98 5.73 -4.75
N ARG A 146 -8.12 6.12 -5.31
CA ARG A 146 -8.21 6.54 -6.70
C ARG A 146 -7.37 7.80 -6.95
N THR A 147 -7.55 8.85 -6.17
CA THR A 147 -6.79 10.09 -6.34
C THR A 147 -5.29 9.87 -6.23
N LYS A 148 -4.82 9.10 -5.25
CA LYS A 148 -3.39 8.84 -5.06
C LYS A 148 -2.76 7.93 -6.14
N LEU A 149 -3.55 7.10 -6.81
CA LEU A 149 -3.06 6.28 -7.93
C LEU A 149 -3.02 7.04 -9.26
N TRP A 150 -3.76 8.17 -9.39
CA TRP A 150 -3.83 8.96 -10.63
C TRP A 150 -2.83 10.13 -10.68
N TYR A 151 -2.19 10.48 -9.56
CA TYR A 151 -1.17 11.55 -9.51
C TYR A 151 0.25 11.03 -9.80
N ILE A 152 0.38 10.21 -10.85
CA ILE A 152 1.68 9.79 -11.40
C ILE A 152 1.74 10.12 -12.87
#